data_6c7fb833e1ce85fb9123d866d853d674
#
_entry.id   6c7fb833e1ce85fb9123d866d853d674
#
_cell.length_a   1.000
_cell.length_b   1.000
_cell.length_c   1.000
_cell.angle_alpha   90.00
_cell.angle_beta   90.00
_cell.angle_gamma   90.00
#
_symmetry.space_group_name_H-M   'P 1'
#
loop_
_entity.id
_entity.type
_entity.pdbx_description
1 polymer ?
#
loop_
_entity_poly.entity_id
_entity_poly.type
_entity_poly.pdbx_seq_one_letter_code
_entity_poly.pdbx_strand_id
1 'polypeptide(L)'
;MALEEKLHNIKMNKDEGVASYLTYVAQVKDELAVVGEIVPDSELVRIALKGFTKKWDVFVKCIVVREKLPNWSRLWDDFTLEEIREGSQGGQVGEEVE
;
A
#
# COMPACT_ATOMS: atom_id res chain seq x y z
N MET A 1 19.07 4.74 11.77
CA MET A 1 19.78 4.32 10.59
C MET A 1 19.05 4.77 9.34
N ALA A 2 19.81 5.03 8.31
CA ALA A 2 19.25 5.60 7.10
C ALA A 2 18.16 4.73 6.47
N LEU A 3 18.36 3.41 6.44
CA LEU A 3 17.38 2.52 5.82
C LEU A 3 16.08 2.46 6.60
N GLU A 4 16.18 2.47 7.92
CA GLU A 4 14.98 2.48 8.73
C GLU A 4 14.19 3.76 8.52
N GLU A 5 14.89 4.88 8.50
CA GLU A 5 14.24 6.15 8.25
C GLU A 5 13.61 6.17 6.87
N LYS A 6 14.30 5.60 5.89
CA LYS A 6 13.78 5.51 4.55
C LYS A 6 12.46 4.75 4.53
N LEU A 7 12.40 3.62 5.24
CA LEU A 7 11.18 2.83 5.28
C LEU A 7 10.04 3.60 5.92
N HIS A 8 10.31 4.26 7.04
CA HIS A 8 9.26 4.99 7.75
C HIS A 8 8.81 6.25 7.02
N ASN A 9 9.64 6.76 6.11
CA ASN A 9 9.31 7.97 5.38
C ASN A 9 8.84 7.72 3.96
N ILE A 10 8.67 6.46 3.58
CA ILE A 10 8.18 6.13 2.25
C ILE A 10 6.79 6.71 2.05
N LYS A 11 6.59 7.35 0.90
CA LYS A 11 5.28 7.88 0.56
C LYS A 11 5.00 7.62 -0.90
N MET A 12 3.75 7.32 -1.19
CA MET A 12 3.32 7.12 -2.55
C MET A 12 3.32 8.45 -3.29
N ASN A 13 3.79 8.42 -4.52
CA ASN A 13 3.74 9.62 -5.35
C ASN A 13 2.34 9.82 -5.91
N LYS A 14 2.03 11.04 -6.27
CA LYS A 14 0.71 11.40 -6.73
C LYS A 14 0.22 10.54 -7.88
N ASP A 15 1.11 10.27 -8.83
CA ASP A 15 0.74 9.49 -10.01
C ASP A 15 1.21 8.06 -9.97
N GLU A 16 1.67 7.61 -8.82
CA GLU A 16 2.22 6.28 -8.69
C GLU A 16 1.11 5.26 -8.54
N GLY A 17 1.27 4.09 -9.17
CA GLY A 17 0.31 3.00 -9.01
C GLY A 17 0.56 2.24 -7.73
N VAL A 18 -0.45 1.49 -7.29
CA VAL A 18 -0.36 0.69 -6.08
C VAL A 18 0.78 -0.32 -6.17
N ALA A 19 0.86 -1.04 -7.28
CA ALA A 19 1.90 -2.07 -7.41
C ALA A 19 3.29 -1.46 -7.30
N SER A 20 3.50 -0.31 -7.92
CA SER A 20 4.79 0.36 -7.87
C SER A 20 5.15 0.76 -6.44
N TYR A 21 4.19 1.35 -5.74
CA TYR A 21 4.40 1.79 -4.38
C TYR A 21 4.70 0.62 -3.45
N LEU A 22 3.87 -0.42 -3.51
CA LEU A 22 4.05 -1.56 -2.62
C LEU A 22 5.32 -2.33 -2.94
N THR A 23 5.69 -2.39 -4.21
CA THR A 23 6.95 -3.02 -4.60
C THR A 23 8.13 -2.28 -3.99
N TYR A 24 8.07 -0.95 -4.00
CA TYR A 24 9.14 -0.16 -3.42
C TYR A 24 9.24 -0.39 -1.91
N VAL A 25 8.10 -0.44 -1.23
CA VAL A 25 8.09 -0.72 0.19
C VAL A 25 8.73 -2.08 0.48
N ALA A 26 8.35 -3.08 -0.29
CA ALA A 26 8.92 -4.42 -0.11
C ALA A 26 10.42 -4.44 -0.40
N GLN A 27 10.84 -3.64 -1.36
CA GLN A 27 12.25 -3.55 -1.72
C GLN A 27 13.08 -3.01 -0.56
N VAL A 28 12.59 -1.94 0.08
CA VAL A 28 13.31 -1.37 1.21
C VAL A 28 13.33 -2.36 2.38
N LYS A 29 12.23 -3.08 2.58
CA LYS A 29 12.18 -4.12 3.60
C LYS A 29 13.27 -5.17 3.35
N ASP A 30 13.43 -5.58 2.09
CA ASP A 30 14.44 -6.57 1.75
C ASP A 30 15.85 -6.04 1.97
N GLU A 31 16.07 -4.76 1.67
CA GLU A 31 17.37 -4.14 1.91
C GLU A 31 17.71 -4.16 3.40
N LEU A 32 16.70 -3.91 4.23
CA LEU A 32 16.91 -3.96 5.67
C LEU A 32 17.23 -5.38 6.13
N ALA A 33 16.58 -6.37 5.54
CA ALA A 33 16.83 -7.76 5.92
C ALA A 33 18.28 -8.15 5.64
N VAL A 34 18.86 -7.61 4.58
CA VAL A 34 20.25 -7.90 4.24
C VAL A 34 21.21 -7.46 5.34
N VAL A 35 20.89 -6.36 6.04
CA VAL A 35 21.74 -5.89 7.13
C VAL A 35 21.24 -6.36 8.49
N GLY A 36 20.37 -7.37 8.50
CA GLY A 36 19.93 -7.96 9.75
C GLY A 36 18.70 -7.37 10.40
N GLU A 37 18.06 -6.40 9.74
CA GLU A 37 16.88 -5.76 10.28
C GLU A 37 15.64 -6.40 9.69
N ILE A 38 14.93 -7.18 10.49
CA ILE A 38 13.73 -7.87 10.02
C ILE A 38 12.51 -7.05 10.40
N VAL A 39 11.71 -6.70 9.41
CA VAL A 39 10.49 -5.91 9.62
C VAL A 39 9.30 -6.88 9.64
N PRO A 40 8.57 -6.94 10.76
CA PRO A 40 7.39 -7.81 10.81
C PRO A 40 6.33 -7.39 9.81
N ASP A 41 5.56 -8.37 9.37
CA ASP A 41 4.51 -8.13 8.40
C ASP A 41 3.53 -7.06 8.87
N SER A 42 3.13 -7.13 10.11
CA SER A 42 2.17 -6.17 10.66
C SER A 42 2.71 -4.75 10.63
N GLU A 43 3.98 -4.59 10.92
CA GLU A 43 4.58 -3.27 10.88
C GLU A 43 4.70 -2.77 9.44
N LEU A 44 5.05 -3.65 8.52
CA LEU A 44 5.15 -3.30 7.12
C LEU A 44 3.81 -2.81 6.59
N VAL A 45 2.73 -3.49 6.95
CA VAL A 45 1.40 -3.08 6.56
C VAL A 45 1.08 -1.68 7.08
N ARG A 46 1.41 -1.41 8.33
CA ARG A 46 1.16 -0.09 8.91
C ARG A 46 1.93 0.99 8.19
N ILE A 47 3.18 0.72 7.88
CA ILE A 47 4.02 1.68 7.17
C ILE A 47 3.42 1.98 5.80
N ALA A 48 3.02 0.94 5.09
CA ALA A 48 2.42 1.13 3.78
C ALA A 48 1.15 1.95 3.85
N LEU A 49 0.30 1.66 4.83
CA LEU A 49 -0.96 2.39 4.97
C LEU A 49 -0.73 3.87 5.23
N LYS A 50 0.31 4.20 5.97
CA LYS A 50 0.61 5.59 6.26
C LYS A 50 1.10 6.36 5.04
N GLY A 51 1.71 5.68 4.11
CA GLY A 51 2.34 6.34 2.98
C GLY A 51 1.45 6.58 1.77
N PHE A 52 0.22 6.08 1.79
CA PHE A 52 -0.68 6.28 0.67
C PHE A 52 -1.08 7.75 0.52
N THR A 53 -1.36 8.15 -0.72
CA THR A 53 -1.76 9.54 -0.99
C THR A 53 -3.18 9.80 -0.49
N LYS A 54 -3.56 11.06 -0.49
CA LYS A 54 -4.89 11.48 -0.05
C LYS A 54 -6.01 10.78 -0.80
N LYS A 55 -5.78 10.47 -2.04
CA LYS A 55 -6.73 9.77 -2.86
C LYS A 55 -7.20 8.48 -2.19
N TRP A 56 -6.31 7.85 -1.43
CA TRP A 56 -6.59 6.58 -0.78
C TRP A 56 -7.06 6.72 0.67
N ASP A 57 -7.20 7.95 1.16
CA ASP A 57 -7.52 8.21 2.55
C ASP A 57 -8.74 7.44 3.05
N VAL A 58 -9.83 7.51 2.32
CA VAL A 58 -11.06 6.85 2.74
C VAL A 58 -10.87 5.34 2.82
N PHE A 59 -10.22 4.78 1.82
CA PHE A 59 -9.99 3.35 1.78
C PHE A 59 -9.06 2.91 2.90
N VAL A 60 -8.01 3.68 3.15
CA VAL A 60 -7.09 3.39 4.24
C VAL A 60 -7.83 3.41 5.57
N LYS A 61 -8.67 4.41 5.78
CA LYS A 61 -9.44 4.49 7.02
C LYS A 61 -10.36 3.29 7.20
N CYS A 62 -10.97 2.83 6.12
CA CYS A 62 -11.81 1.66 6.18
C CYS A 62 -11.03 0.43 6.64
N ILE A 63 -9.80 0.32 6.22
CA ILE A 63 -8.97 -0.82 6.60
C ILE A 63 -8.49 -0.69 8.04
N VAL A 64 -8.10 0.53 8.43
CA VAL A 64 -7.53 0.75 9.75
C VAL A 64 -8.55 0.53 10.86
N VAL A 65 -9.83 0.79 10.59
CA VAL A 65 -10.86 0.60 11.62
C VAL A 65 -11.26 -0.85 11.81
N ARG A 66 -10.76 -1.74 10.97
CA ARG A 66 -11.04 -3.16 11.15
C ARG A 66 -10.37 -3.65 12.42
N GLU A 67 -10.98 -4.67 13.02
CA GLU A 67 -10.44 -5.26 14.22
C GLU A 67 -9.03 -5.77 14.01
N LYS A 68 -8.77 -6.34 12.85
CA LYS A 68 -7.46 -6.85 12.51
C LYS A 68 -7.00 -6.26 11.20
N LEU A 69 -5.77 -5.82 11.17
CA LEU A 69 -5.19 -5.37 9.90
C LEU A 69 -4.91 -6.57 9.00
N PRO A 70 -5.03 -6.38 7.68
CA PRO A 70 -4.70 -7.48 6.76
C PRO A 70 -3.21 -7.76 6.80
N ASN A 71 -2.82 -8.97 6.37
CA ASN A 71 -1.42 -9.24 6.18
C ASN A 71 -0.96 -8.60 4.87
N TRP A 72 0.33 -8.72 4.57
CA TRP A 72 0.91 -8.04 3.41
C TRP A 72 0.26 -8.50 2.10
N SER A 73 0.05 -9.79 1.94
CA SER A 73 -0.58 -10.31 0.72
C SER A 73 -1.99 -9.80 0.53
N ARG A 74 -2.73 -9.76 1.62
CA ARG A 74 -4.10 -9.28 1.56
C ARG A 74 -4.14 -7.80 1.23
N LEU A 75 -3.21 -7.05 1.80
CA LEU A 75 -3.10 -5.64 1.51
C LEU A 75 -2.87 -5.41 0.02
N TRP A 76 -1.95 -6.17 -0.57
CA TRP A 76 -1.70 -6.12 -2.00
C TRP A 76 -2.98 -6.33 -2.80
N ASP A 77 -3.69 -7.40 -2.45
CA ASP A 77 -4.91 -7.75 -3.17
C ASP A 77 -5.96 -6.67 -3.05
N ASP A 78 -6.19 -6.21 -1.83
CA ASP A 78 -7.23 -5.23 -1.58
C ASP A 78 -6.98 -3.93 -2.32
N PHE A 79 -5.76 -3.43 -2.26
CA PHE A 79 -5.44 -2.17 -2.89
C PHE A 79 -5.34 -2.30 -4.41
N THR A 80 -4.83 -3.43 -4.89
CA THR A 80 -4.75 -3.65 -6.32
C THR A 80 -6.15 -3.74 -6.94
N LEU A 81 -7.05 -4.45 -6.27
CA LEU A 81 -8.42 -4.55 -6.75
C LEU A 81 -9.11 -3.19 -6.74
N GLU A 82 -8.88 -2.42 -5.70
CA GLU A 82 -9.51 -1.10 -5.62
C GLU A 82 -8.98 -0.19 -6.72
N GLU A 83 -7.70 -0.27 -7.01
CA GLU A 83 -7.13 0.53 -8.08
C GLU A 83 -7.74 0.16 -9.43
N ILE A 84 -7.91 -1.12 -9.68
CA ILE A 84 -8.52 -1.59 -10.92
C ILE A 84 -9.95 -1.10 -11.02
N ARG A 85 -10.69 -1.18 -9.92
CA ARG A 85 -12.07 -0.71 -9.90
C ARG A 85 -12.17 0.77 -10.22
N GLU A 86 -11.32 1.56 -9.62
CA GLU A 86 -11.32 2.99 -9.86
C GLU A 86 -10.98 3.31 -11.32
N GLY A 87 -10.00 2.58 -11.84
CA GLY A 87 -9.64 2.76 -13.24
C GLY A 87 -10.78 2.40 -14.16
N SER A 88 -11.47 1.31 -13.86
CA SER A 88 -12.61 0.90 -14.67
C SER A 88 -13.73 1.92 -14.61
N GLN A 89 -14.00 2.42 -13.43
CA GLN A 89 -15.03 3.44 -13.28
C GLN A 89 -14.71 4.66 -14.10
N GLY A 90 -13.47 5.07 -14.05
CA GLY A 90 -13.05 6.22 -14.82
C GLY A 90 -13.17 5.97 -16.31
N GLY A 91 -12.96 4.72 -16.68
CA GLY A 91 -12.97 4.37 -18.09
C GLY A 91 -14.32 4.04 -18.65
N GLN A 92 -15.14 3.39 -17.91
CA GLN A 92 -16.26 2.97 -18.40
C GLN A 92 -17.39 2.91 -17.72
N VAL A 93 -17.43 3.08 -17.12
CA VAL A 93 -18.36 3.08 -16.49
C VAL A 93 -19.55 2.75 -16.82
N GLY A 94 -19.66 2.89 -17.29
CA GLY A 94 -20.63 2.57 -17.61
C GLY A 94 -21.12 1.38 -17.74
N GLU A 95 -20.83 1.12 -18.12
CA GLU A 95 -21.09 0.19 -18.18
C GLU A 95 -21.38 -0.54 -17.60
N GLU A 96 -21.38 -0.69 -17.35
CA GLU A 96 -21.66 -1.43 -16.80
C GLU A 96 -22.51 -1.55 -16.45
N VAL A 97 -22.70 -1.43 -16.64
CA VAL A 97 -23.42 -1.57 -16.35
C VAL A 97 -24.19 -1.78 -16.36
N GLU A 98 -24.27 -2.03 -16.64
CA GLU A 98 -24.97 -2.36 -16.81
C GLU A 98 -25.51 -2.53 -16.56
#